data_d875ecb455592dad45ecf8bd127498fa
#
_entry.id   d875ecb455592dad45ecf8bd127498fa
#
_cell.length_a   1.000
_cell.length_b   1.000
_cell.length_c   1.000
_cell.angle_alpha   90.00
_cell.angle_beta   90.00
_cell.angle_gamma   90.00
#
_symmetry.space_group_name_H-M   'P 1'
#
loop_
_entity.id
_entity.type
_entity.pdbx_description
1 polymer ?
#
loop_
_entity_poly.entity_id
_entity_poly.type
_entity_poly.pdbx_seq_one_letter_code
_entity_poly.pdbx_strand_id
1 'polypeptide(L)'
;MCRDLINKEIDCVIVGDIATNCWLYPLETEQAGRRSCVVIDPGDEAELIISRLKSLNWVPAYILLTHGHFDHLAALPGLIEAFAKGAFGQSPLPKTGIHRSDSHYTGKDALAVHRDSFSSIGGNPAYIDALWKPMPEVDILFEEGDTAGPLKVLHIPGHTQGSAAFYDEKTAVLFSGDTLFKGTWGRTDLPGGNEEQLEQSLKRLLIMDADIIVCPGHGAATKISEEADLLKD
;
A
#
# COMPACT_ATOMS: atom_id res chain seq x y z
N MET A 1 1.25 -9.47 -15.44
CA MET A 1 1.61 -8.33 -16.26
C MET A 1 0.58 -7.24 -16.04
N CYS A 2 0.88 -6.32 -15.11
CA CYS A 2 -0.09 -5.28 -14.68
C CYS A 2 -0.34 -4.17 -15.71
N ARG A 3 0.46 -4.08 -16.79
CA ARG A 3 0.49 -2.91 -17.69
C ARG A 3 -0.63 -2.81 -18.71
N ASP A 4 -1.41 -3.85 -18.94
CA ASP A 4 -2.36 -3.89 -20.06
C ASP A 4 -3.74 -3.28 -19.72
N LEU A 5 -4.09 -3.18 -18.43
CA LEU A 5 -5.34 -2.58 -17.94
C LEU A 5 -5.16 -1.16 -17.41
N ILE A 6 -3.94 -0.80 -17.01
CA ILE A 6 -3.64 0.45 -16.30
C ILE A 6 -3.32 1.53 -17.31
N ASN A 7 -3.90 2.72 -17.11
CA ASN A 7 -3.50 3.93 -17.86
C ASN A 7 -1.97 4.06 -17.80
N LYS A 8 -1.31 4.34 -18.94
CA LYS A 8 0.16 4.32 -19.14
C LYS A 8 0.98 5.13 -18.13
N GLU A 9 0.33 5.85 -17.22
CA GLU A 9 0.99 6.71 -16.25
C GLU A 9 1.24 6.05 -14.88
N ILE A 10 0.46 5.04 -14.47
CA ILE A 10 0.68 4.34 -13.21
C ILE A 10 1.78 3.28 -13.40
N ASP A 11 2.70 3.21 -12.46
CA ASP A 11 3.77 2.21 -12.50
C ASP A 11 3.73 1.33 -11.25
N CYS A 12 4.36 0.17 -11.35
CA CYS A 12 4.42 -0.82 -10.29
C CYS A 12 5.82 -1.43 -10.22
N VAL A 13 6.35 -1.51 -9.01
CA VAL A 13 7.57 -2.25 -8.70
C VAL A 13 7.17 -3.45 -7.85
N ILE A 14 7.42 -4.66 -8.34
CA ILE A 14 7.19 -5.87 -7.56
C ILE A 14 8.40 -6.07 -6.65
N VAL A 15 8.17 -6.19 -5.34
CA VAL A 15 9.21 -6.23 -4.31
C VAL A 15 9.02 -7.38 -3.33
N GLY A 16 10.13 -7.82 -2.73
CA GLY A 16 10.15 -8.82 -1.68
C GLY A 16 9.85 -10.25 -2.14
N ASP A 17 10.04 -11.20 -1.23
CA ASP A 17 9.94 -12.64 -1.47
C ASP A 17 8.53 -13.10 -1.85
N ILE A 18 7.50 -12.37 -1.42
CA ILE A 18 6.09 -12.69 -1.71
C ILE A 18 5.46 -11.81 -2.78
N ALA A 19 6.31 -11.06 -3.52
CA ALA A 19 5.94 -10.31 -4.71
C ALA A 19 4.86 -9.23 -4.46
N THR A 20 5.06 -8.40 -3.45
CA THR A 20 4.18 -7.26 -3.14
C THR A 20 4.26 -6.19 -4.21
N ASN A 21 3.13 -5.67 -4.62
CA ASN A 21 3.01 -4.58 -5.58
C ASN A 21 3.22 -3.22 -4.88
N CYS A 22 4.41 -2.65 -5.01
CA CYS A 22 4.63 -1.24 -4.67
C CYS A 22 4.15 -0.36 -5.83
N TRP A 23 3.05 0.34 -5.65
CA TRP A 23 2.46 1.18 -6.68
C TRP A 23 3.05 2.59 -6.67
N LEU A 24 3.33 3.12 -7.85
CA LEU A 24 3.80 4.49 -8.08
C LEU A 24 2.71 5.26 -8.84
N TYR A 25 2.00 6.13 -8.14
CA TYR A 25 0.89 6.89 -8.69
C TYR A 25 1.30 8.34 -8.96
N PRO A 26 1.31 8.82 -10.22
CA PRO A 26 1.74 10.17 -10.55
C PRO A 26 0.71 11.22 -10.13
N LEU A 27 1.20 12.37 -9.68
CA LEU A 27 0.40 13.55 -9.41
C LEU A 27 0.53 14.58 -10.54
N GLU A 28 -0.41 15.52 -10.61
CA GLU A 28 -0.35 16.64 -11.55
C GLU A 28 0.60 17.76 -11.11
N THR A 29 1.27 17.60 -9.96
CA THR A 29 2.17 18.58 -9.36
C THR A 29 3.64 18.22 -9.59
N GLU A 30 4.52 19.23 -9.49
CA GLU A 30 5.97 19.06 -9.58
C GLU A 30 6.66 19.55 -8.31
N GLN A 31 7.78 18.92 -7.98
CA GLN A 31 8.70 19.35 -6.92
C GLN A 31 10.12 19.32 -7.46
N ALA A 32 10.84 20.43 -7.32
CA ALA A 32 12.25 20.56 -7.76
C ALA A 32 12.49 20.09 -9.22
N GLY A 33 11.57 20.40 -10.16
CA GLY A 33 11.67 20.01 -11.56
C GLY A 33 11.41 18.52 -11.84
N ARG A 34 10.80 17.82 -10.90
CA ARG A 34 10.39 16.40 -11.03
C ARG A 34 8.90 16.28 -10.80
N ARG A 35 8.25 15.36 -11.50
CA ARG A 35 6.84 15.06 -11.29
C ARG A 35 6.63 14.47 -9.89
N SER A 36 5.70 15.01 -9.12
CA SER A 36 5.33 14.44 -7.83
C SER A 36 4.57 13.13 -8.01
N CYS A 37 4.71 12.22 -7.04
CA CYS A 37 3.95 10.97 -7.05
C CYS A 37 3.56 10.55 -5.62
N VAL A 38 2.68 9.56 -5.55
CA VAL A 38 2.40 8.78 -4.34
C VAL A 38 3.08 7.43 -4.50
N VAL A 39 3.79 6.97 -3.47
CA VAL A 39 4.24 5.58 -3.34
C VAL A 39 3.27 4.88 -2.42
N ILE A 40 2.72 3.75 -2.84
CA ILE A 40 1.76 2.97 -2.07
C ILE A 40 2.36 1.59 -1.81
N ASP A 41 2.38 1.17 -0.56
CA ASP A 41 2.91 -0.10 -0.07
C ASP A 41 4.36 -0.38 -0.49
N PRO A 42 5.35 0.40 0.00
CA PRO A 42 6.76 0.12 -0.22
C PRO A 42 7.20 -1.08 0.63
N GLY A 43 6.93 -2.28 0.12
CA GLY A 43 7.03 -3.53 0.88
C GLY A 43 8.44 -3.99 1.19
N ASP A 44 9.37 -3.83 0.27
CA ASP A 44 10.78 -4.25 0.42
C ASP A 44 11.65 -3.52 -0.62
N GLU A 45 12.96 -3.85 -0.67
CA GLU A 45 13.90 -3.44 -1.72
C GLU A 45 13.89 -1.93 -2.01
N ALA A 46 14.04 -1.09 -0.97
CA ALA A 46 13.99 0.37 -1.07
C ALA A 46 14.84 0.92 -2.24
N GLU A 47 16.02 0.36 -2.51
CA GLU A 47 16.91 0.78 -3.59
C GLU A 47 16.31 0.52 -4.98
N LEU A 48 15.54 -0.55 -5.15
CA LEU A 48 14.82 -0.86 -6.40
C LEU A 48 13.74 0.19 -6.65
N ILE A 49 12.94 0.53 -5.62
CA ILE A 49 11.92 1.57 -5.69
C ILE A 49 12.56 2.93 -6.00
N ILE A 50 13.65 3.31 -5.30
CA ILE A 50 14.37 4.56 -5.54
C ILE A 50 14.92 4.64 -6.97
N SER A 51 15.51 3.54 -7.46
CA SER A 51 16.02 3.46 -8.83
C SER A 51 14.90 3.68 -9.84
N ARG A 52 13.74 3.05 -9.61
CA ARG A 52 12.57 3.22 -10.49
C ARG A 52 12.05 4.65 -10.49
N LEU A 53 11.88 5.27 -9.32
CA LEU A 53 11.48 6.67 -9.18
C LEU A 53 12.42 7.63 -9.94
N LYS A 54 13.74 7.42 -9.80
CA LYS A 54 14.74 8.20 -10.52
C LYS A 54 14.64 8.02 -12.04
N SER A 55 14.42 6.78 -12.50
CA SER A 55 14.28 6.49 -13.94
C SER A 55 13.06 7.15 -14.58
N LEU A 56 11.98 7.34 -13.78
CA LEU A 56 10.77 8.04 -14.19
C LEU A 56 10.88 9.57 -14.05
N ASN A 57 11.94 10.08 -13.44
CA ASN A 57 12.08 11.47 -12.99
C ASN A 57 10.95 11.89 -12.03
N TRP A 58 10.53 10.98 -11.14
CA TRP A 58 9.49 11.21 -10.15
C TRP A 58 10.07 11.40 -8.75
N VAL A 59 9.31 12.12 -7.91
CA VAL A 59 9.63 12.34 -6.50
C VAL A 59 8.38 12.10 -5.65
N PRO A 60 8.46 11.24 -4.63
CA PRO A 60 7.36 11.02 -3.71
C PRO A 60 6.97 12.30 -2.94
N ALA A 61 5.70 12.68 -3.03
CA ALA A 61 5.07 13.66 -2.15
C ALA A 61 4.39 12.95 -0.95
N TYR A 62 3.94 11.73 -1.19
CA TYR A 62 3.34 10.86 -0.18
C TYR A 62 3.90 9.45 -0.27
N ILE A 63 3.97 8.78 0.88
CA ILE A 63 4.15 7.33 1.02
C ILE A 63 2.97 6.83 1.85
N LEU A 64 2.10 6.03 1.25
CA LEU A 64 0.86 5.58 1.86
C LEU A 64 0.88 4.07 2.06
N LEU A 65 0.39 3.63 3.20
CA LEU A 65 0.29 2.22 3.56
C LEU A 65 -1.19 1.82 3.58
N THR A 66 -1.54 0.82 2.78
CA THR A 66 -2.91 0.30 2.76
C THR A 66 -3.24 -0.42 4.07
N HIS A 67 -2.24 -1.05 4.68
CA HIS A 67 -2.35 -1.71 5.98
C HIS A 67 -0.95 -1.92 6.58
N GLY A 68 -0.90 -2.55 7.76
CA GLY A 68 0.31 -2.62 8.56
C GLY A 68 1.17 -3.88 8.40
N HIS A 69 0.90 -4.81 7.48
CA HIS A 69 1.75 -5.99 7.35
C HIS A 69 3.15 -5.65 6.82
N PHE A 70 4.14 -6.42 7.28
CA PHE A 70 5.56 -6.11 7.10
C PHE A 70 5.96 -5.99 5.64
N ASP A 71 5.43 -6.86 4.81
CA ASP A 71 5.70 -6.90 3.37
C ASP A 71 5.10 -5.72 2.58
N HIS A 72 4.30 -4.86 3.22
CA HIS A 72 3.77 -3.62 2.62
C HIS A 72 4.51 -2.36 3.09
N LEU A 73 5.40 -2.47 4.10
CA LEU A 73 6.04 -1.28 4.70
C LEU A 73 7.53 -1.42 5.00
N ALA A 74 8.15 -2.58 4.78
CA ALA A 74 9.54 -2.80 5.21
C ALA A 74 10.56 -1.90 4.51
N ALA A 75 10.27 -1.36 3.33
CA ALA A 75 11.13 -0.38 2.66
C ALA A 75 10.93 1.07 3.15
N LEU A 76 9.89 1.37 3.93
CA LEU A 76 9.62 2.74 4.38
C LEU A 76 10.82 3.40 5.07
N PRO A 77 11.53 2.75 6.04
CA PRO A 77 12.71 3.35 6.66
C PRO A 77 13.81 3.68 5.64
N GLY A 78 14.04 2.80 4.67
CA GLY A 78 15.06 3.00 3.63
C GLY A 78 14.72 4.16 2.68
N LEU A 79 13.45 4.34 2.34
CA LEU A 79 13.01 5.48 1.53
C LEU A 79 13.20 6.80 2.28
N ILE A 80 12.79 6.88 3.55
CA ILE A 80 12.97 8.08 4.37
C ILE A 80 14.45 8.42 4.55
N GLU A 81 15.31 7.41 4.79
CA GLU A 81 16.75 7.58 4.88
C GLU A 81 17.34 8.12 3.56
N ALA A 82 16.89 7.60 2.42
CA ALA A 82 17.34 8.07 1.11
C ALA A 82 17.01 9.54 0.86
N PHE A 83 15.81 10.00 1.26
CA PHE A 83 15.45 11.41 1.23
C PHE A 83 16.38 12.24 2.12
N ALA A 84 16.60 11.83 3.36
CA ALA A 84 17.49 12.52 4.30
C ALA A 84 18.93 12.63 3.77
N LYS A 85 19.39 11.64 2.99
CA LYS A 85 20.68 11.63 2.31
C LYS A 85 20.72 12.40 0.98
N GLY A 86 19.62 13.05 0.58
CA GLY A 86 19.54 13.86 -0.63
C GLY A 86 19.39 13.08 -1.93
N ALA A 87 18.90 11.83 -1.89
CA ALA A 87 18.69 11.01 -3.09
C ALA A 87 17.75 11.68 -4.12
N PHE A 88 16.86 12.57 -3.64
CA PHE A 88 15.93 13.35 -4.43
C PHE A 88 16.22 14.86 -4.44
N GLY A 89 17.48 15.24 -4.19
CA GLY A 89 17.91 16.64 -4.15
C GLY A 89 17.35 17.39 -2.94
N GLN A 90 16.84 18.60 -3.18
CA GLN A 90 16.25 19.45 -2.14
C GLN A 90 14.72 19.26 -2.01
N SER A 91 14.17 18.16 -2.52
CA SER A 91 12.75 17.86 -2.35
C SER A 91 12.44 17.65 -0.86
N PRO A 92 11.30 18.15 -0.37
CA PRO A 92 10.88 17.92 1.01
C PRO A 92 10.66 16.42 1.25
N LEU A 93 10.75 16.01 2.51
CA LEU A 93 10.37 14.65 2.89
C LEU A 93 8.91 14.39 2.49
N PRO A 94 8.60 13.19 1.97
CA PRO A 94 7.23 12.81 1.68
C PRO A 94 6.43 12.71 2.97
N LYS A 95 5.14 13.03 2.90
CA LYS A 95 4.21 12.73 3.99
C LYS A 95 3.91 11.24 4.00
N THR A 96 4.04 10.63 5.17
CA THR A 96 3.74 9.21 5.37
C THR A 96 2.39 9.04 6.05
N GLY A 97 1.65 7.99 5.68
CA GLY A 97 0.32 7.77 6.27
C GLY A 97 -0.15 6.33 6.24
N ILE A 98 -0.90 5.97 7.29
CA ILE A 98 -1.58 4.70 7.48
C ILE A 98 -2.94 4.95 8.14
N HIS A 99 -3.88 4.01 8.03
CA HIS A 99 -5.13 4.09 8.80
C HIS A 99 -4.87 3.96 10.30
N ARG A 100 -5.58 4.76 11.13
CA ARG A 100 -5.38 4.84 12.59
C ARG A 100 -5.36 3.49 13.29
N SER A 101 -6.22 2.56 12.88
CA SER A 101 -6.31 1.24 13.52
C SER A 101 -5.07 0.37 13.31
N ASP A 102 -4.24 0.66 12.30
CA ASP A 102 -2.98 -0.05 12.03
C ASP A 102 -1.74 0.76 12.44
N SER A 103 -1.89 1.89 13.15
CA SER A 103 -0.77 2.73 13.57
C SER A 103 0.29 1.98 14.40
N HIS A 104 -0.10 0.94 15.12
CA HIS A 104 0.79 0.12 15.96
C HIS A 104 1.82 -0.70 15.17
N TYR A 105 1.65 -0.85 13.84
CA TYR A 105 2.65 -1.44 12.96
C TYR A 105 3.78 -0.48 12.58
N THR A 106 3.71 0.79 13.00
CA THR A 106 4.71 1.83 12.77
C THR A 106 5.26 2.35 14.10
N GLY A 107 6.40 3.07 14.04
CA GLY A 107 7.02 3.62 15.23
C GLY A 107 7.87 2.63 16.04
N LYS A 108 8.28 3.05 17.23
CA LYS A 108 9.32 2.40 18.04
C LYS A 108 8.99 0.98 18.50
N ASP A 109 7.70 0.69 18.74
CA ASP A 109 7.24 -0.58 19.30
C ASP A 109 6.86 -1.61 18.21
N ALA A 110 6.90 -1.22 16.94
CA ALA A 110 6.43 -2.01 15.80
C ALA A 110 7.17 -3.35 15.62
N LEU A 111 8.46 -3.45 16.01
CA LEU A 111 9.20 -4.71 15.89
C LEU A 111 8.52 -5.87 16.61
N ALA A 112 8.03 -5.64 17.83
CA ALA A 112 7.33 -6.68 18.60
C ALA A 112 6.04 -7.11 17.88
N VAL A 113 5.28 -6.15 17.36
CA VAL A 113 4.04 -6.40 16.62
C VAL A 113 4.28 -7.25 15.39
N HIS A 114 5.31 -6.92 14.58
CA HIS A 114 5.64 -7.68 13.38
C HIS A 114 6.14 -9.10 13.70
N ARG A 115 6.95 -9.26 14.75
CA ARG A 115 7.39 -10.58 15.23
C ARG A 115 6.20 -11.46 15.66
N ASP A 116 5.29 -10.89 16.43
CA ASP A 116 4.10 -11.60 16.94
C ASP A 116 3.16 -11.97 15.79
N SER A 117 2.93 -11.05 14.85
CA SER A 117 2.14 -11.29 13.65
C SER A 117 2.73 -12.44 12.81
N PHE A 118 4.02 -12.40 12.53
CA PHE A 118 4.69 -13.44 11.73
C PHE A 118 4.71 -14.80 12.45
N SER A 119 4.92 -14.81 13.78
CA SER A 119 4.90 -16.02 14.58
C SER A 119 3.53 -16.67 14.64
N SER A 120 2.44 -15.89 14.59
CA SER A 120 1.06 -16.39 14.66
C SER A 120 0.69 -17.34 13.52
N ILE A 121 1.35 -17.20 12.37
CA ILE A 121 1.21 -18.07 11.19
C ILE A 121 2.30 -19.14 11.11
N GLY A 122 3.04 -19.39 12.20
CA GLY A 122 4.12 -20.36 12.23
C GLY A 122 5.44 -19.90 11.60
N GLY A 123 5.56 -18.62 11.27
CA GLY A 123 6.80 -18.02 10.76
C GLY A 123 7.88 -17.90 11.85
N ASN A 124 9.15 -17.95 11.44
CA ASN A 124 10.26 -17.71 12.37
C ASN A 124 10.50 -16.20 12.49
N PRO A 125 10.32 -15.57 13.69
CA PRO A 125 10.54 -14.14 13.87
C PRO A 125 11.95 -13.65 13.52
N ALA A 126 12.95 -14.55 13.46
CA ALA A 126 14.29 -14.21 12.98
C ALA A 126 14.30 -13.69 11.52
N TYR A 127 13.30 -14.03 10.71
CA TYR A 127 13.13 -13.46 9.38
C TYR A 127 12.87 -11.95 9.46
N ILE A 128 11.96 -11.54 10.33
CA ILE A 128 11.68 -10.12 10.58
C ILE A 128 12.94 -9.42 11.09
N ASP A 129 13.66 -10.05 12.06
CA ASP A 129 14.88 -9.46 12.62
C ASP A 129 15.97 -9.21 11.59
N ALA A 130 16.11 -10.10 10.63
CA ALA A 130 17.12 -10.00 9.57
C ALA A 130 16.86 -8.82 8.61
N LEU A 131 15.59 -8.48 8.39
CA LEU A 131 15.16 -7.40 7.48
C LEU A 131 14.85 -6.10 8.22
N TRP A 132 14.77 -6.13 9.55
CA TRP A 132 14.31 -5.01 10.34
C TRP A 132 15.21 -3.78 10.24
N LYS A 133 14.57 -2.67 9.97
CA LYS A 133 15.12 -1.33 10.23
C LYS A 133 14.17 -0.58 11.15
N PRO A 134 14.68 0.32 12.04
CA PRO A 134 13.81 1.11 12.91
C PRO A 134 12.70 1.79 12.11
N MET A 135 11.46 1.39 12.40
CA MET A 135 10.28 1.87 11.67
C MET A 135 9.94 3.29 12.13
N PRO A 136 9.83 4.27 11.23
CA PRO A 136 9.41 5.62 11.63
C PRO A 136 7.93 5.63 12.07
N GLU A 137 7.58 6.60 12.90
CA GLU A 137 6.18 6.99 13.06
C GLU A 137 5.70 7.66 11.77
N VAL A 138 4.45 7.44 11.40
CA VAL A 138 3.85 8.10 10.23
C VAL A 138 3.35 9.50 10.58
N ASP A 139 3.32 10.40 9.59
CA ASP A 139 2.84 11.78 9.77
C ASP A 139 1.31 11.87 9.90
N ILE A 140 0.57 10.97 9.25
CA ILE A 140 -0.88 11.03 9.08
C ILE A 140 -1.51 9.72 9.51
N LEU A 141 -2.46 9.79 10.44
CA LEU A 141 -3.32 8.69 10.80
C LEU A 141 -4.69 8.91 10.14
N PHE A 142 -4.94 8.18 9.05
CA PHE A 142 -6.17 8.29 8.27
C PHE A 142 -7.38 7.66 8.95
N GLU A 143 -8.53 8.20 8.60
CA GLU A 143 -9.85 7.64 8.86
C GLU A 143 -10.67 7.60 7.57
N GLU A 144 -11.85 6.99 7.60
CA GLU A 144 -12.79 6.94 6.47
C GLU A 144 -13.07 8.33 5.90
N GLY A 145 -12.87 8.49 4.60
CA GLY A 145 -13.18 9.72 3.87
C GLY A 145 -12.07 10.78 3.86
N ASP A 146 -10.98 10.58 4.62
CA ASP A 146 -9.81 11.43 4.52
C ASP A 146 -9.20 11.40 3.12
N THR A 147 -8.27 12.33 2.85
CA THR A 147 -7.61 12.42 1.54
C THR A 147 -6.11 12.58 1.65
N ALA A 148 -5.39 12.00 0.69
CA ALA A 148 -3.98 12.22 0.45
C ALA A 148 -3.76 12.63 -1.02
N GLY A 149 -3.62 13.93 -1.27
CA GLY A 149 -3.68 14.47 -2.63
C GLY A 149 -5.03 14.18 -3.28
N PRO A 150 -5.08 13.55 -4.48
CA PRO A 150 -6.33 13.19 -5.15
C PRO A 150 -6.97 11.91 -4.60
N LEU A 151 -6.25 11.16 -3.77
CA LEU A 151 -6.66 9.85 -3.29
C LEU A 151 -7.55 10.00 -2.06
N LYS A 152 -8.77 9.46 -2.14
CA LYS A 152 -9.69 9.33 -1.01
C LYS A 152 -9.44 8.02 -0.28
N VAL A 153 -9.44 8.06 1.04
CA VAL A 153 -9.30 6.89 1.90
C VAL A 153 -10.66 6.21 2.08
N LEU A 154 -10.73 4.93 1.77
CA LEU A 154 -11.85 4.07 2.06
C LEU A 154 -11.43 3.04 3.11
N HIS A 155 -12.00 3.08 4.30
CA HIS A 155 -11.73 2.09 5.33
C HIS A 155 -12.45 0.78 4.99
N ILE A 156 -11.67 -0.27 4.77
CA ILE A 156 -12.11 -1.60 4.30
C ILE A 156 -11.52 -2.70 5.20
N PRO A 157 -11.89 -2.72 6.50
CA PRO A 157 -11.30 -3.64 7.48
C PRO A 157 -11.63 -5.10 7.16
N GLY A 158 -10.83 -6.00 7.74
CA GLY A 158 -11.07 -7.44 7.69
C GLY A 158 -9.81 -8.25 7.42
N HIS A 159 -8.93 -7.84 6.53
CA HIS A 159 -7.58 -8.39 6.43
C HIS A 159 -6.73 -7.91 7.62
N THR A 160 -6.75 -6.62 7.90
CA THR A 160 -6.38 -6.01 9.19
C THR A 160 -7.50 -5.11 9.69
N GLN A 161 -7.40 -4.61 10.93
CA GLN A 161 -8.37 -3.65 11.45
C GLN A 161 -8.24 -2.26 10.81
N GLY A 162 -7.06 -1.93 10.27
CA GLY A 162 -6.78 -0.68 9.59
C GLY A 162 -6.67 -0.79 8.09
N SER A 163 -7.05 -1.91 7.47
CA SER A 163 -7.05 -2.04 6.02
C SER A 163 -7.83 -0.90 5.37
N ALA A 164 -7.18 -0.20 4.46
CA ALA A 164 -7.72 0.94 3.74
C ALA A 164 -7.40 0.86 2.25
N ALA A 165 -8.32 1.27 1.41
CA ALA A 165 -8.05 1.50 0.00
C ALA A 165 -7.85 2.99 -0.27
N PHE A 166 -7.03 3.28 -1.27
CA PHE A 166 -6.82 4.62 -1.79
C PHE A 166 -7.48 4.73 -3.17
N TYR A 167 -8.48 5.60 -3.29
CA TYR A 167 -9.30 5.72 -4.48
C TYR A 167 -9.20 7.10 -5.12
N ASP A 168 -8.86 7.15 -6.41
CA ASP A 168 -9.00 8.35 -7.23
C ASP A 168 -10.24 8.24 -8.11
N GLU A 169 -11.26 9.02 -7.77
CA GLU A 169 -12.52 9.07 -8.49
C GLU A 169 -12.35 9.62 -9.93
N LYS A 170 -11.41 10.54 -10.15
CA LYS A 170 -11.18 11.17 -11.46
C LYS A 170 -10.62 10.17 -12.47
N THR A 171 -9.73 9.31 -12.04
CA THR A 171 -9.06 8.32 -12.91
C THR A 171 -9.70 6.93 -12.82
N ALA A 172 -10.67 6.73 -11.91
CA ALA A 172 -11.31 5.46 -11.61
C ALA A 172 -10.29 4.35 -11.26
N VAL A 173 -9.33 4.68 -10.37
CA VAL A 173 -8.31 3.75 -9.90
C VAL A 173 -8.41 3.55 -8.40
N LEU A 174 -8.40 2.29 -7.96
CA LEU A 174 -8.48 1.86 -6.57
C LEU A 174 -7.27 1.01 -6.20
N PHE A 175 -6.48 1.45 -5.22
CA PHE A 175 -5.42 0.65 -4.60
C PHE A 175 -6.03 -0.06 -3.40
N SER A 176 -6.31 -1.35 -3.54
CA SER A 176 -7.11 -2.13 -2.58
C SER A 176 -6.28 -2.79 -1.48
N GLY A 177 -4.95 -2.71 -1.53
CA GLY A 177 -4.10 -3.51 -0.66
C GLY A 177 -4.50 -4.98 -0.72
N ASP A 178 -4.59 -5.61 0.43
CA ASP A 178 -4.88 -7.03 0.57
C ASP A 178 -6.37 -7.31 0.89
N THR A 179 -7.26 -6.46 0.40
CA THR A 179 -8.70 -6.72 0.55
C THR A 179 -9.27 -7.42 -0.68
N LEU A 180 -9.07 -6.87 -1.89
CA LEU A 180 -9.60 -7.42 -3.14
C LEU A 180 -8.47 -7.68 -4.13
N PHE A 181 -8.32 -8.94 -4.57
CA PHE A 181 -7.41 -9.39 -5.60
C PHE A 181 -8.16 -9.84 -6.85
N LYS A 182 -7.44 -10.08 -7.92
CA LYS A 182 -8.02 -10.72 -9.11
C LYS A 182 -8.44 -12.15 -8.82
N GLY A 183 -9.77 -12.40 -8.81
CA GLY A 183 -10.38 -13.71 -8.60
C GLY A 183 -10.32 -14.24 -7.16
N THR A 184 -9.91 -13.41 -6.18
CA THR A 184 -9.85 -13.81 -4.77
C THR A 184 -9.75 -12.60 -3.84
N TRP A 185 -9.56 -12.83 -2.54
CA TRP A 185 -9.41 -11.80 -1.51
C TRP A 185 -8.35 -12.16 -0.48
N GLY A 186 -8.02 -11.20 0.40
CA GLY A 186 -7.02 -11.35 1.44
C GLY A 186 -7.42 -12.34 2.53
N ARG A 187 -6.41 -12.87 3.22
CA ARG A 187 -6.59 -13.76 4.38
C ARG A 187 -7.06 -12.97 5.60
N THR A 188 -7.65 -13.69 6.57
CA THR A 188 -8.17 -13.11 7.82
C THR A 188 -7.68 -13.82 9.07
N ASP A 189 -6.72 -14.73 8.94
CA ASP A 189 -6.20 -15.58 10.01
C ASP A 189 -4.95 -14.99 10.73
N LEU A 190 -4.52 -13.80 10.33
CA LEU A 190 -3.50 -13.02 11.02
C LEU A 190 -4.10 -12.18 12.16
N PRO A 191 -3.29 -11.73 13.14
CA PRO A 191 -3.78 -10.87 14.21
C PRO A 191 -4.50 -9.63 13.68
N GLY A 192 -5.70 -9.37 14.19
CA GLY A 192 -6.55 -8.29 13.68
C GLY A 192 -7.44 -8.67 12.51
N GLY A 193 -7.27 -9.85 11.91
CA GLY A 193 -8.13 -10.33 10.83
C GLY A 193 -9.56 -10.65 11.30
N ASN A 194 -10.54 -10.43 10.42
CA ASN A 194 -11.96 -10.69 10.67
C ASN A 194 -12.70 -10.96 9.37
N GLU A 195 -13.19 -12.19 9.21
CA GLU A 195 -13.84 -12.65 7.98
C GLU A 195 -15.14 -11.90 7.67
N GLU A 196 -15.97 -11.65 8.69
CA GLU A 196 -17.22 -10.92 8.52
C GLU A 196 -16.99 -9.47 8.06
N GLN A 197 -16.00 -8.80 8.65
CA GLN A 197 -15.62 -7.44 8.22
C GLN A 197 -15.07 -7.45 6.80
N LEU A 198 -14.24 -8.44 6.43
CA LEU A 198 -13.71 -8.57 5.08
C LEU A 198 -14.82 -8.75 4.06
N GLU A 199 -15.79 -9.62 4.35
CA GLU A 199 -16.96 -9.82 3.48
C GLU A 199 -17.77 -8.52 3.29
N GLN A 200 -17.97 -7.75 4.36
CA GLN A 200 -18.65 -6.44 4.29
C GLN A 200 -17.84 -5.44 3.45
N SER A 201 -16.53 -5.41 3.62
CA SER A 201 -15.62 -4.57 2.82
C SER A 201 -15.64 -4.95 1.35
N LEU A 202 -15.60 -6.24 1.02
CA LEU A 202 -15.74 -6.74 -0.35
C LEU A 202 -17.08 -6.36 -0.97
N LYS A 203 -18.21 -6.58 -0.27
CA LYS A 203 -19.54 -6.16 -0.73
C LYS A 203 -19.60 -4.67 -1.05
N ARG A 204 -18.95 -3.84 -0.20
CA ARG A 204 -18.85 -2.39 -0.43
C ARG A 204 -18.06 -2.07 -1.71
N LEU A 205 -16.93 -2.74 -1.95
CA LEU A 205 -16.12 -2.49 -3.14
C LEU A 205 -16.81 -2.98 -4.42
N LEU A 206 -17.43 -4.16 -4.38
CA LEU A 206 -18.05 -4.80 -5.55
C LEU A 206 -19.30 -4.08 -6.07
N ILE A 207 -19.91 -3.17 -5.29
CA ILE A 207 -21.02 -2.31 -5.75
C ILE A 207 -20.56 -0.95 -6.30
N MET A 208 -19.26 -0.66 -6.29
CA MET A 208 -18.69 0.54 -6.91
C MET A 208 -18.81 0.46 -8.44
N ASP A 209 -18.39 1.54 -9.13
CA ASP A 209 -18.44 1.60 -10.59
C ASP A 209 -17.68 0.42 -11.22
N ALA A 210 -18.32 -0.23 -12.18
CA ALA A 210 -17.83 -1.44 -12.85
C ALA A 210 -16.49 -1.25 -13.60
N ASP A 211 -16.20 -0.04 -14.04
CA ASP A 211 -15.00 0.31 -14.79
C ASP A 211 -13.79 0.67 -13.92
N ILE A 212 -13.97 0.74 -12.60
CA ILE A 212 -12.85 1.00 -11.67
C ILE A 212 -11.78 -0.08 -11.84
N ILE A 213 -10.55 0.39 -12.07
CA ILE A 213 -9.36 -0.46 -12.10
C ILE A 213 -8.90 -0.69 -10.66
N VAL A 214 -8.78 -1.93 -10.28
CA VAL A 214 -8.29 -2.36 -8.96
C VAL A 214 -6.82 -2.72 -9.06
N CYS A 215 -6.01 -2.04 -8.27
CA CYS A 215 -4.57 -2.23 -8.10
C CYS A 215 -4.32 -2.90 -6.74
N PRO A 216 -4.21 -4.24 -6.67
CA PRO A 216 -4.10 -4.98 -5.40
C PRO A 216 -2.69 -4.94 -4.83
N GLY A 217 -2.53 -5.35 -3.56
CA GLY A 217 -1.23 -5.55 -2.91
C GLY A 217 -0.41 -6.68 -3.53
N HIS A 218 -1.07 -7.70 -4.08
CA HIS A 218 -0.40 -8.81 -4.75
C HIS A 218 -1.08 -9.20 -6.06
N GLY A 219 -0.29 -9.76 -6.99
CA GLY A 219 -0.80 -10.30 -8.23
C GLY A 219 -1.16 -9.25 -9.29
N ALA A 220 -2.06 -9.60 -10.19
CA ALA A 220 -2.42 -8.75 -11.32
C ALA A 220 -3.52 -7.75 -10.96
N ALA A 221 -3.49 -6.58 -11.60
CA ALA A 221 -4.62 -5.65 -11.59
C ALA A 221 -5.85 -6.29 -12.24
N THR A 222 -7.03 -5.83 -11.81
CA THR A 222 -8.33 -6.28 -12.31
C THR A 222 -9.31 -5.11 -12.43
N LYS A 223 -10.57 -5.37 -12.67
CA LYS A 223 -11.67 -4.39 -12.63
C LYS A 223 -12.78 -4.85 -11.70
N ILE A 224 -13.53 -3.92 -11.14
CA ILE A 224 -14.71 -4.28 -10.33
C ILE A 224 -15.67 -5.18 -11.12
N SER A 225 -15.86 -4.91 -12.42
CA SER A 225 -16.71 -5.75 -13.29
C SER A 225 -16.21 -7.19 -13.46
N GLU A 226 -14.91 -7.43 -13.39
CA GLU A 226 -14.32 -8.78 -13.49
C GLU A 226 -14.53 -9.59 -12.20
N GLU A 227 -14.73 -8.89 -11.07
CA GLU A 227 -14.89 -9.49 -9.74
C GLU A 227 -16.34 -9.49 -9.23
N ALA A 228 -17.30 -9.01 -10.04
CA ALA A 228 -18.71 -8.82 -9.62
C ALA A 228 -19.41 -10.11 -9.12
N ASP A 229 -18.92 -11.27 -9.49
CA ASP A 229 -19.45 -12.58 -9.09
C ASP A 229 -18.65 -13.25 -7.96
N LEU A 230 -17.63 -12.59 -7.43
CA LEU A 230 -16.66 -13.14 -6.48
C LEU A 230 -17.32 -13.68 -5.18
N LEU A 231 -18.45 -13.12 -4.76
CA LEU A 231 -19.21 -13.52 -3.56
C LEU A 231 -20.53 -14.24 -3.89
N LYS A 232 -20.74 -14.64 -5.15
CA LYS A 232 -21.92 -15.36 -5.59
C LYS A 232 -21.60 -16.85 -5.66
N ASP A 233 -21.79 -17.55 -4.54
CA ASP A 233 -21.95 -19.01 -4.48
C ASP A 233 -23.34 -19.38 -3.99
#